data_9454c254924a8be0f7b35e572492bf97
#
_entry.id   9454c254924a8be0f7b35e572492bf97
#
_cell.length_a   1.000
_cell.length_b   1.000
_cell.length_c   1.000
_cell.angle_alpha   90.00
_cell.angle_beta   90.00
_cell.angle_gamma   90.00
#
_symmetry.space_group_name_H-M   'P 1'
#
loop_
_entity.id
_entity.type
_entity.pdbx_description
1 polymer ?
#
loop_
_entity_poly.entity_id
_entity_poly.type
_entity_poly.pdbx_seq_one_letter_code
_entity_poly.pdbx_strand_id
1 'polypeptide(L)'
;MFSQFIHLDQSVFLFFNGLHCSCADFFFYWVSNRFIWIPLYIVLLFFIIRKWGKKTFPIIIALVISIFVSDQSCNLIKKSVQRPRPSHETALDGQVHLVAQPDGTLYTGGPFGFPSSHAANSITLAFYIIFYLAKNKKWLIAAMLGWVLLLSYSRLYLGVHYPGDLLAGWCVGTISAFLGKFVLLKFGIQDKAIE
;
A
#
# COMPACT_ATOMS: atom_id res chain seq x y z
N MET A 1 26.01 -4.52 11.71
CA MET A 1 25.20 -3.59 10.89
C MET A 1 23.83 -4.20 10.52
N PHE A 2 23.75 -5.36 9.86
CA PHE A 2 22.44 -5.97 9.47
C PHE A 2 21.56 -6.33 10.69
N SER A 3 22.11 -6.89 11.75
CA SER A 3 21.39 -7.17 13.00
C SER A 3 20.82 -5.92 13.66
N GLN A 4 21.54 -4.80 13.63
CA GLN A 4 21.08 -3.52 14.18
C GLN A 4 19.85 -2.98 13.43
N PHE A 5 19.80 -3.13 12.09
CA PHE A 5 18.62 -2.77 11.30
C PHE A 5 17.42 -3.63 11.66
N ILE A 6 17.60 -4.94 11.85
CA ILE A 6 16.50 -5.83 12.27
C ILE A 6 15.97 -5.41 13.63
N HIS A 7 16.85 -5.17 14.62
CA HIS A 7 16.43 -4.73 15.96
C HIS A 7 15.71 -3.38 15.92
N LEU A 8 16.21 -2.42 15.14
CA LEU A 8 15.54 -1.12 14.98
C LEU A 8 14.14 -1.30 14.37
N ASP A 9 14.01 -2.09 13.30
CA ASP A 9 12.76 -2.36 12.60
C ASP A 9 11.73 -3.03 13.53
N GLN A 10 12.18 -3.99 14.34
CA GLN A 10 11.36 -4.64 15.37
C GLN A 10 10.96 -3.66 16.49
N SER A 11 11.88 -2.83 16.98
CA SER A 11 11.59 -1.86 18.04
C SER A 11 10.58 -0.80 17.59
N VAL A 12 10.76 -0.26 16.38
CA VAL A 12 9.81 0.69 15.80
C VAL A 12 8.44 0.03 15.56
N PHE A 13 8.43 -1.22 15.09
CA PHE A 13 7.20 -1.98 14.93
C PHE A 13 6.48 -2.14 16.27
N LEU A 14 7.14 -2.63 17.31
CA LEU A 14 6.55 -2.86 18.64
C LEU A 14 6.02 -1.56 19.26
N PHE A 15 6.72 -0.44 19.07
CA PHE A 15 6.24 0.88 19.50
C PHE A 15 4.88 1.20 18.86
N PHE A 16 4.74 1.11 17.55
CA PHE A 16 3.50 1.45 16.86
C PHE A 16 2.39 0.41 17.07
N ASN A 17 2.73 -0.87 17.10
CA ASN A 17 1.77 -1.95 17.37
C ASN A 17 1.26 -1.90 18.82
N GLY A 18 2.09 -1.46 19.76
CA GLY A 18 1.71 -1.27 21.17
C GLY A 18 0.72 -0.11 21.42
N LEU A 19 0.53 0.79 20.46
CA LEU A 19 -0.45 1.88 20.52
C LEU A 19 -1.85 1.36 20.11
N HIS A 20 -2.40 0.41 20.86
CA HIS A 20 -3.67 -0.25 20.51
C HIS A 20 -4.78 0.01 21.53
N CYS A 21 -6.03 -0.07 21.06
CA CYS A 21 -7.23 -0.08 21.87
C CYS A 21 -8.39 -0.69 21.06
N SER A 22 -9.42 -1.20 21.76
CA SER A 22 -10.54 -1.92 21.11
C SER A 22 -11.27 -1.11 20.02
N CYS A 23 -11.37 0.20 20.17
CA CYS A 23 -11.96 1.07 19.15
C CYS A 23 -11.07 1.13 17.89
N ALA A 24 -9.75 1.23 18.07
CA ALA A 24 -8.79 1.27 16.98
C ALA A 24 -8.65 -0.11 16.31
N ASP A 25 -8.84 -1.21 17.02
CA ASP A 25 -8.85 -2.57 16.44
C ASP A 25 -9.91 -2.69 15.35
N PHE A 26 -11.15 -2.30 15.66
CA PHE A 26 -12.23 -2.27 14.69
C PHE A 26 -11.91 -1.36 13.51
N PHE A 27 -11.44 -0.14 13.76
CA PHE A 27 -11.13 0.85 12.73
C PHE A 27 -10.03 0.34 11.78
N PHE A 28 -8.88 -0.10 12.31
CA PHE A 28 -7.75 -0.52 11.46
C PHE A 28 -7.96 -1.86 10.77
N TYR A 29 -8.77 -2.76 11.34
CA TYR A 29 -9.22 -3.95 10.64
C TYR A 29 -9.94 -3.59 9.34
N TRP A 30 -10.92 -2.67 9.41
CA TRP A 30 -11.67 -2.24 8.23
C TRP A 30 -10.83 -1.38 7.29
N VAL A 31 -10.00 -0.47 7.79
CA VAL A 31 -9.07 0.32 6.96
C VAL A 31 -8.17 -0.59 6.12
N SER A 32 -7.71 -1.71 6.67
CA SER A 32 -6.89 -2.70 5.97
C SER A 32 -7.66 -3.50 4.93
N ASN A 33 -8.99 -3.53 4.99
CA ASN A 33 -9.82 -4.28 4.07
C ASN A 33 -9.97 -3.50 2.75
N ARG A 34 -9.53 -4.12 1.64
CA ARG A 34 -9.59 -3.51 0.30
C ARG A 34 -11.00 -3.12 -0.15
N PHE A 35 -12.03 -3.80 0.34
CA PHE A 35 -13.43 -3.56 -0.10
C PHE A 35 -14.01 -2.26 0.45
N ILE A 36 -13.55 -1.77 1.60
CA ILE A 36 -14.02 -0.49 2.16
C ILE A 36 -13.66 0.70 1.26
N TRP A 37 -12.65 0.55 0.41
CA TRP A 37 -12.16 1.60 -0.47
C TRP A 37 -12.84 1.62 -1.84
N ILE A 38 -13.77 0.69 -2.12
CA ILE A 38 -14.53 0.68 -3.39
C ILE A 38 -15.21 2.02 -3.67
N PRO A 39 -15.91 2.69 -2.71
CA PRO A 39 -16.50 4.00 -2.96
C PRO A 39 -15.45 5.05 -3.38
N LEU A 40 -14.29 5.07 -2.74
CA LEU A 40 -13.18 5.95 -3.13
C LEU A 40 -12.73 5.67 -4.57
N TYR A 41 -12.56 4.40 -4.94
CA TYR A 41 -12.12 4.01 -6.28
C TYR A 41 -13.14 4.44 -7.35
N ILE A 42 -14.44 4.31 -7.07
CA ILE A 42 -15.51 4.77 -7.98
C ILE A 42 -15.45 6.28 -8.17
N VAL A 43 -15.29 7.05 -7.10
CA VAL A 43 -15.16 8.52 -7.15
C VAL A 43 -13.92 8.94 -7.96
N LEU A 44 -12.79 8.33 -7.71
CA LEU A 44 -11.55 8.61 -8.43
C LEU A 44 -11.67 8.27 -9.91
N LEU A 45 -12.27 7.12 -10.24
CA LEU A 45 -12.55 6.70 -11.62
C LEU A 45 -13.47 7.70 -12.33
N PHE A 46 -14.54 8.14 -11.67
CA PHE A 46 -15.44 9.16 -12.21
C PHE A 46 -14.69 10.44 -12.62
N PHE A 47 -13.80 10.95 -11.75
CA PHE A 47 -13.01 12.14 -12.06
C PHE A 47 -11.97 11.91 -13.16
N ILE A 48 -11.39 10.71 -13.27
CA ILE A 48 -10.50 10.37 -14.39
C ILE A 48 -11.30 10.37 -15.70
N ILE A 49 -12.47 9.74 -15.74
CA ILE A 49 -13.35 9.71 -16.93
C ILE A 49 -13.73 11.14 -17.35
N ARG A 50 -14.14 11.99 -16.38
CA ARG A 50 -14.51 13.39 -16.64
C ARG A 50 -13.35 14.20 -17.22
N LYS A 51 -12.12 13.96 -16.75
CA LYS A 51 -10.94 14.71 -17.19
C LYS A 51 -10.36 14.19 -18.51
N TRP A 52 -10.34 12.88 -18.72
CA TRP A 52 -9.57 12.24 -19.80
C TRP A 52 -10.43 11.67 -20.94
N GLY A 53 -11.75 11.54 -20.77
CA GLY A 53 -12.66 11.00 -21.78
C GLY A 53 -12.19 9.65 -22.33
N LYS A 54 -12.05 9.54 -23.64
CA LYS A 54 -11.60 8.30 -24.32
C LYS A 54 -10.20 7.85 -23.90
N LYS A 55 -9.33 8.75 -23.43
CA LYS A 55 -7.98 8.43 -22.94
C LYS A 55 -8.00 7.76 -21.55
N THR A 56 -9.14 7.73 -20.88
CA THR A 56 -9.31 6.98 -19.62
C THR A 56 -8.98 5.50 -19.78
N PHE A 57 -9.42 4.88 -20.87
CA PHE A 57 -9.25 3.45 -21.08
C PHE A 57 -7.79 2.99 -21.01
N PRO A 58 -6.84 3.55 -21.80
CA PRO A 58 -5.43 3.17 -21.67
C PRO A 58 -4.82 3.56 -20.31
N ILE A 59 -5.26 4.63 -19.65
CA ILE A 59 -4.79 4.98 -18.30
C ILE A 59 -5.18 3.88 -17.28
N ILE A 60 -6.42 3.40 -17.34
CA ILE A 60 -6.89 2.34 -16.43
C ILE A 60 -6.20 1.01 -16.73
N ILE A 61 -6.02 0.65 -18.00
CA ILE A 61 -5.26 -0.56 -18.35
C ILE A 61 -3.84 -0.50 -17.79
N ALA A 62 -3.16 0.63 -17.98
CA ALA A 62 -1.80 0.80 -17.47
C ALA A 62 -1.75 0.76 -15.94
N LEU A 63 -2.74 1.34 -15.23
CA LEU A 63 -2.87 1.23 -13.78
C LEU A 63 -3.03 -0.22 -13.34
N VAL A 64 -3.95 -0.97 -13.97
CA VAL A 64 -4.19 -2.39 -13.63
C VAL A 64 -2.93 -3.23 -13.86
N ILE A 65 -2.24 -3.03 -14.98
CA ILE A 65 -0.97 -3.70 -15.26
C ILE A 65 0.09 -3.31 -14.24
N SER A 66 0.20 -2.03 -13.87
CA SER A 66 1.17 -1.57 -12.87
C SER A 66 0.90 -2.18 -11.49
N ILE A 67 -0.35 -2.27 -11.07
CA ILE A 67 -0.74 -2.94 -9.81
C ILE A 67 -0.40 -4.43 -9.88
N PHE A 68 -0.71 -5.10 -11.00
CA PHE A 68 -0.39 -6.50 -11.19
C PHE A 68 1.13 -6.74 -11.11
N VAL A 69 1.93 -5.95 -11.83
CA VAL A 69 3.41 -6.04 -11.81
C VAL A 69 3.94 -5.78 -10.40
N SER A 70 3.42 -4.77 -9.71
CA SER A 70 3.78 -4.44 -8.33
C SER A 70 3.50 -5.61 -7.39
N ASP A 71 2.31 -6.20 -7.46
CA ASP A 71 1.92 -7.33 -6.61
C ASP A 71 2.74 -8.58 -6.89
N GLN A 72 2.94 -8.95 -8.17
CA GLN A 72 3.75 -10.10 -8.55
C GLN A 72 5.22 -9.92 -8.17
N SER A 73 5.78 -8.71 -8.32
CA SER A 73 7.14 -8.41 -7.85
C SER A 73 7.27 -8.60 -6.35
N CYS A 74 6.30 -8.09 -5.57
CA CYS A 74 6.27 -8.33 -4.13
C CYS A 74 6.17 -9.82 -3.79
N ASN A 75 5.34 -10.59 -4.50
CA ASN A 75 5.17 -12.02 -4.27
C ASN A 75 6.44 -12.82 -4.60
N LEU A 76 7.15 -12.47 -5.66
CA LEU A 76 8.44 -13.07 -6.02
C LEU A 76 9.50 -12.80 -4.93
N ILE A 77 9.61 -11.53 -4.50
CA ILE A 77 10.58 -11.14 -3.45
C ILE A 77 10.25 -11.83 -2.14
N LYS A 78 8.96 -11.95 -1.76
CA LYS A 78 8.54 -12.69 -0.55
C LYS A 78 9.01 -14.14 -0.55
N LYS A 79 8.87 -14.82 -1.69
CA LYS A 79 9.30 -16.21 -1.85
C LYS A 79 10.82 -16.37 -1.77
N SER A 80 11.58 -15.35 -2.21
CA SER A 80 13.04 -15.38 -2.20
C SER A 80 13.63 -14.98 -0.83
N VAL A 81 13.08 -13.93 -0.20
CA VAL A 81 13.59 -13.38 1.08
C VAL A 81 13.09 -14.18 2.29
N GLN A 82 11.85 -14.67 2.23
CA GLN A 82 11.20 -15.48 3.27
C GLN A 82 11.27 -14.85 4.67
N ARG A 83 11.26 -13.52 4.78
CA ARG A 83 11.23 -12.83 6.07
C ARG A 83 9.90 -13.10 6.78
N PRO A 84 9.91 -13.70 8.01
CA PRO A 84 8.68 -13.89 8.78
C PRO A 84 7.97 -12.56 9.04
N ARG A 85 6.64 -12.59 9.11
CA ARG A 85 5.87 -11.44 9.61
C ARG A 85 6.04 -11.32 11.12
N PRO A 86 5.78 -10.13 11.71
CA PRO A 86 5.75 -9.98 13.17
C PRO A 86 4.85 -11.03 13.85
N SER A 87 3.67 -11.30 13.26
CA SER A 87 2.70 -12.31 13.72
C SER A 87 3.17 -13.78 13.65
N HIS A 88 4.31 -14.04 13.01
CA HIS A 88 4.92 -15.38 12.86
C HIS A 88 6.38 -15.41 13.34
N GLU A 89 6.84 -14.34 13.98
CA GLU A 89 8.22 -14.22 14.47
C GLU A 89 8.28 -14.71 15.91
N THR A 90 8.90 -15.87 16.12
CA THR A 90 8.98 -16.51 17.46
C THR A 90 9.69 -15.65 18.50
N ALA A 91 10.65 -14.80 18.07
CA ALA A 91 11.32 -13.86 18.97
C ALA A 91 10.40 -12.77 19.53
N LEU A 92 9.23 -12.58 18.93
CA LEU A 92 8.22 -11.60 19.33
C LEU A 92 6.95 -12.23 19.92
N ASP A 93 6.96 -13.52 20.21
CA ASP A 93 5.83 -14.23 20.81
C ASP A 93 5.37 -13.56 22.10
N GLY A 94 4.07 -13.32 22.23
CA GLY A 94 3.46 -12.65 23.38
C GLY A 94 3.66 -11.13 23.42
N GLN A 95 4.42 -10.53 22.50
CA GLN A 95 4.67 -9.08 22.46
C GLN A 95 3.83 -8.38 21.38
N VAL A 96 3.36 -9.13 20.36
CA VAL A 96 2.63 -8.58 19.22
C VAL A 96 1.14 -8.52 19.52
N HIS A 97 0.55 -7.32 19.45
CA HIS A 97 -0.89 -7.17 19.43
C HIS A 97 -1.47 -7.63 18.10
N LEU A 98 -2.39 -8.60 18.13
CA LEU A 98 -3.11 -9.13 16.99
C LEU A 98 -4.61 -8.85 17.15
N VAL A 99 -5.25 -8.40 16.07
CA VAL A 99 -6.67 -8.05 16.09
C VAL A 99 -7.52 -9.27 15.75
N ALA A 100 -8.61 -9.48 16.52
CA ALA A 100 -9.58 -10.52 16.22
C ALA A 100 -10.41 -10.17 14.98
N GLN A 101 -10.61 -11.16 14.12
CA GLN A 101 -11.50 -11.09 12.97
C GLN A 101 -12.96 -11.32 13.40
N PRO A 102 -13.96 -11.00 12.56
CA PRO A 102 -15.37 -11.22 12.91
C PRO A 102 -15.74 -12.67 13.21
N ASP A 103 -14.95 -13.64 12.75
CA ASP A 103 -15.11 -15.07 13.03
C ASP A 103 -14.43 -15.53 14.33
N GLY A 104 -13.82 -14.60 15.07
CA GLY A 104 -13.12 -14.86 16.32
C GLY A 104 -11.66 -15.31 16.15
N THR A 105 -11.19 -15.56 14.93
CA THR A 105 -9.78 -15.90 14.70
C THR A 105 -8.90 -14.65 14.72
N LEU A 106 -7.60 -14.81 15.02
CA LEU A 106 -6.66 -13.69 14.97
C LEU A 106 -6.20 -13.39 13.53
N TYR A 107 -6.09 -12.11 13.20
CA TYR A 107 -5.58 -11.68 11.91
C TYR A 107 -4.04 -11.78 11.86
N THR A 108 -3.51 -12.81 11.22
CA THR A 108 -2.05 -13.06 11.18
C THR A 108 -1.44 -12.88 9.77
N GLY A 109 -2.27 -12.92 8.74
CA GLY A 109 -1.80 -12.92 7.34
C GLY A 109 -1.04 -14.20 6.97
N GLY A 110 -0.33 -14.18 5.83
CA GLY A 110 0.52 -15.31 5.42
C GLY A 110 1.89 -15.28 6.11
N PRO A 111 2.75 -16.33 5.94
CA PRO A 111 3.97 -16.49 6.72
C PRO A 111 5.03 -15.40 6.45
N PHE A 112 5.16 -14.90 5.22
CA PHE A 112 6.21 -13.96 4.83
C PHE A 112 5.69 -12.54 4.60
N GLY A 113 6.46 -11.54 5.08
CA GLY A 113 6.08 -10.12 5.08
C GLY A 113 6.75 -9.26 4.02
N PHE A 114 8.00 -9.49 3.70
CA PHE A 114 8.82 -8.55 2.92
C PHE A 114 8.79 -8.81 1.40
N PRO A 115 8.48 -7.78 0.60
CA PRO A 115 7.92 -6.46 0.93
C PRO A 115 6.39 -6.48 1.08
N SER A 116 5.78 -5.38 1.55
CA SER A 116 4.33 -5.27 1.70
C SER A 116 3.62 -4.98 0.37
N SER A 117 2.82 -5.93 -0.13
CA SER A 117 1.99 -5.73 -1.32
C SER A 117 0.90 -4.65 -1.11
N HIS A 118 0.36 -4.50 0.11
CA HIS A 118 -0.60 -3.44 0.41
C HIS A 118 0.02 -2.05 0.26
N ALA A 119 1.23 -1.86 0.78
CA ALA A 119 1.98 -0.62 0.63
C ALA A 119 2.33 -0.36 -0.84
N ALA A 120 2.77 -1.39 -1.57
CA ALA A 120 3.13 -1.28 -2.97
C ALA A 120 1.92 -0.90 -3.86
N ASN A 121 0.79 -1.58 -3.70
CA ASN A 121 -0.40 -1.32 -4.50
C ASN A 121 -1.04 0.04 -4.17
N SER A 122 -1.03 0.45 -2.89
CA SER A 122 -1.57 1.75 -2.49
C SER A 122 -0.75 2.91 -3.05
N ILE A 123 0.57 2.86 -2.99
CA ILE A 123 1.42 3.92 -3.55
C ILE A 123 1.36 3.94 -5.09
N THR A 124 1.23 2.78 -5.74
CA THR A 124 1.02 2.70 -7.19
C THR A 124 -0.25 3.46 -7.59
N LEU A 125 -1.38 3.17 -6.95
CA LEU A 125 -2.64 3.90 -7.20
C LEU A 125 -2.51 5.39 -6.91
N ALA A 126 -1.91 5.75 -5.77
CA ALA A 126 -1.73 7.15 -5.38
C ALA A 126 -0.94 7.92 -6.44
N PHE A 127 0.14 7.37 -6.98
CA PHE A 127 0.91 8.03 -8.05
C PHE A 127 0.11 8.19 -9.34
N TYR A 128 -0.73 7.21 -9.74
CA TYR A 128 -1.62 7.39 -10.90
C TYR A 128 -2.60 8.54 -10.68
N ILE A 129 -3.18 8.67 -9.48
CA ILE A 129 -4.05 9.80 -9.16
C ILE A 129 -3.27 11.12 -9.18
N ILE A 130 -2.07 11.14 -8.63
CA ILE A 130 -1.20 12.32 -8.65
C ILE A 130 -0.85 12.71 -10.10
N PHE A 131 -0.47 11.77 -10.95
CA PHE A 131 -0.11 12.03 -12.35
C PHE A 131 -1.29 12.53 -13.18
N TYR A 132 -2.48 11.96 -13.00
CA TYR A 132 -3.60 12.18 -13.91
C TYR A 132 -4.72 13.08 -13.36
N LEU A 133 -4.83 13.25 -12.03
CA LEU A 133 -5.85 14.12 -11.42
C LEU A 133 -5.29 15.29 -10.62
N ALA A 134 -4.15 15.12 -9.95
CA ALA A 134 -3.71 16.05 -8.91
C ALA A 134 -2.85 17.22 -9.41
N LYS A 135 -2.65 17.38 -10.71
CA LYS A 135 -1.87 18.52 -11.25
C LYS A 135 -2.32 19.83 -10.57
N ASN A 136 -1.38 20.55 -9.95
CA ASN A 136 -1.61 21.79 -9.21
C ASN A 136 -2.57 21.70 -8.00
N LYS A 137 -3.06 20.50 -7.63
CA LYS A 137 -3.95 20.28 -6.48
C LYS A 137 -3.17 19.69 -5.31
N LYS A 138 -2.42 20.52 -4.59
CA LYS A 138 -1.61 20.10 -3.44
C LYS A 138 -2.41 19.31 -2.40
N TRP A 139 -3.68 19.69 -2.18
CA TRP A 139 -4.56 18.99 -1.25
C TRP A 139 -4.82 17.53 -1.67
N LEU A 140 -4.98 17.25 -2.99
CA LEU A 140 -5.22 15.90 -3.48
C LEU A 140 -3.94 15.05 -3.37
N ILE A 141 -2.77 15.65 -3.59
CA ILE A 141 -1.48 14.98 -3.34
C ILE A 141 -1.38 14.60 -1.86
N ALA A 142 -1.62 15.56 -0.96
CA ALA A 142 -1.59 15.31 0.48
C ALA A 142 -2.60 14.24 0.91
N ALA A 143 -3.84 14.29 0.38
CA ALA A 143 -4.87 13.31 0.65
C ALA A 143 -4.47 11.89 0.21
N MET A 144 -3.89 11.74 -0.99
CA MET A 144 -3.45 10.43 -1.50
C MET A 144 -2.27 9.88 -0.71
N LEU A 145 -1.29 10.71 -0.35
CA LEU A 145 -0.17 10.29 0.48
C LEU A 145 -0.63 9.96 1.91
N GLY A 146 -1.54 10.75 2.49
CA GLY A 146 -2.16 10.46 3.78
C GLY A 146 -2.93 9.14 3.78
N TRP A 147 -3.64 8.84 2.70
CA TRP A 147 -4.32 7.55 2.52
C TRP A 147 -3.33 6.37 2.44
N VAL A 148 -2.21 6.52 1.72
CA VAL A 148 -1.13 5.51 1.68
C VAL A 148 -0.54 5.28 3.07
N LEU A 149 -0.29 6.36 3.83
CA LEU A 149 0.23 6.26 5.20
C LEU A 149 -0.77 5.58 6.12
N LEU A 150 -2.06 5.91 6.03
CA LEU A 150 -3.13 5.29 6.82
C LEU A 150 -3.23 3.78 6.55
N LEU A 151 -3.23 3.37 5.27
CA LEU A 151 -3.20 1.95 4.89
C LEU A 151 -1.92 1.25 5.38
N SER A 152 -0.78 1.90 5.26
CA SER A 152 0.49 1.33 5.72
C SER A 152 0.53 1.20 7.23
N TYR A 153 0.05 2.20 7.97
CA TYR A 153 -0.05 2.12 9.41
C TYR A 153 -0.99 0.99 9.87
N SER A 154 -2.11 0.77 9.16
CA SER A 154 -3.00 -0.35 9.47
C SER A 154 -2.28 -1.70 9.43
N ARG A 155 -1.22 -1.85 8.60
CA ARG A 155 -0.45 -3.10 8.51
C ARG A 155 0.50 -3.30 9.71
N LEU A 156 1.05 -2.20 10.25
CA LEU A 156 1.80 -2.22 11.53
C LEU A 156 0.86 -2.54 12.68
N TYR A 157 -0.27 -1.85 12.73
CA TYR A 157 -1.28 -2.00 13.76
C TYR A 157 -1.79 -3.46 13.86
N LEU A 158 -2.09 -4.08 12.73
CA LEU A 158 -2.56 -5.47 12.66
C LEU A 158 -1.45 -6.52 12.91
N GLY A 159 -0.23 -6.12 13.23
CA GLY A 159 0.85 -7.04 13.54
C GLY A 159 1.40 -7.85 12.36
N VAL A 160 1.20 -7.40 11.11
CA VAL A 160 1.50 -8.24 9.93
C VAL A 160 2.65 -7.75 9.05
N HIS A 161 3.19 -6.56 9.31
CA HIS A 161 4.34 -6.02 8.59
C HIS A 161 5.24 -5.19 9.49
N TYR A 162 6.54 -5.24 9.22
CA TYR A 162 7.51 -4.30 9.79
C TYR A 162 7.55 -2.99 8.99
N PRO A 163 8.06 -1.88 9.58
CA PRO A 163 8.30 -0.64 8.84
C PRO A 163 9.13 -0.84 7.57
N GLY A 164 10.19 -1.65 7.63
CA GLY A 164 11.02 -1.97 6.48
C GLY A 164 10.27 -2.65 5.34
N ASP A 165 9.27 -3.49 5.64
CA ASP A 165 8.42 -4.13 4.62
C ASP A 165 7.57 -3.09 3.87
N LEU A 166 7.12 -2.04 4.58
CA LEU A 166 6.31 -0.96 4.01
C LEU A 166 7.16 -0.06 3.09
N LEU A 167 8.35 0.33 3.56
CA LEU A 167 9.28 1.14 2.77
C LEU A 167 9.68 0.42 1.48
N ALA A 168 10.04 -0.86 1.57
CA ALA A 168 10.34 -1.68 0.39
C ALA A 168 9.13 -1.81 -0.54
N GLY A 169 7.92 -1.97 0.01
CA GLY A 169 6.68 -1.97 -0.74
C GLY A 169 6.46 -0.65 -1.50
N TRP A 170 6.65 0.50 -0.84
CA TRP A 170 6.57 1.80 -1.50
C TRP A 170 7.59 1.95 -2.64
N CYS A 171 8.80 1.46 -2.48
CA CYS A 171 9.80 1.47 -3.57
C CYS A 171 9.31 0.65 -4.77
N VAL A 172 8.84 -0.58 -4.55
CA VAL A 172 8.33 -1.46 -5.64
C VAL A 172 7.14 -0.81 -6.34
N GLY A 173 6.16 -0.29 -5.59
CA GLY A 173 4.97 0.34 -6.17
C GLY A 173 5.28 1.63 -6.91
N THR A 174 6.22 2.44 -6.40
CA THR A 174 6.69 3.66 -7.07
C THR A 174 7.33 3.33 -8.41
N ILE A 175 8.24 2.35 -8.46
CA ILE A 175 8.87 1.91 -9.70
C ILE A 175 7.81 1.45 -10.70
N SER A 176 6.86 0.62 -10.28
CA SER A 176 5.77 0.13 -11.14
C SER A 176 4.91 1.28 -11.70
N ALA A 177 4.58 2.29 -10.88
CA ALA A 177 3.79 3.44 -11.31
C ALA A 177 4.54 4.28 -12.37
N PHE A 178 5.83 4.53 -12.14
CA PHE A 178 6.64 5.30 -13.10
C PHE A 178 6.87 4.55 -14.40
N LEU A 179 7.07 3.23 -14.37
CA LEU A 179 7.15 2.40 -15.57
C LEU A 179 5.85 2.46 -16.38
N GLY A 180 4.70 2.31 -15.75
CA GLY A 180 3.41 2.43 -16.42
C GLY A 180 3.16 3.83 -17.00
N LYS A 181 3.53 4.89 -16.26
CA LYS A 181 3.51 6.26 -16.79
C LYS A 181 4.41 6.42 -18.01
N PHE A 182 5.64 5.91 -17.96
CA PHE A 182 6.58 5.97 -19.07
C PHE A 182 6.02 5.31 -20.34
N VAL A 183 5.38 4.15 -20.20
CA VAL A 183 4.68 3.48 -21.31
C VAL A 183 3.59 4.39 -21.89
N LEU A 184 2.71 4.97 -21.03
CA LEU A 184 1.64 5.86 -21.48
C LEU A 184 2.15 7.11 -22.19
N LEU A 185 3.30 7.66 -21.77
CA LEU A 185 3.94 8.79 -22.45
C LEU A 185 4.35 8.43 -23.90
N LYS A 186 4.85 7.20 -24.13
CA LYS A 186 5.19 6.73 -25.50
C LYS A 186 3.95 6.61 -26.39
N PHE A 187 2.77 6.37 -25.83
CA PHE A 187 1.49 6.37 -26.55
C PHE A 187 0.82 7.77 -26.64
N GLY A 188 1.56 8.84 -26.36
CA GLY A 188 1.07 10.22 -26.47
C GLY A 188 0.04 10.62 -25.39
N ILE A 189 -0.02 9.86 -24.29
CA ILE A 189 -0.86 10.21 -23.13
C ILE A 189 0.00 11.02 -22.17
N GLN A 190 0.16 12.29 -22.51
CA GLN A 190 0.82 13.28 -21.67
C GLN A 190 -0.21 14.05 -20.86
N ASP A 191 0.17 14.52 -19.68
CA ASP A 191 -0.62 15.47 -18.92
C ASP A 191 -0.62 16.78 -19.72
N LYS A 192 -1.65 16.96 -20.59
CA LYS A 192 -1.82 18.24 -21.27
C LYS A 192 -2.06 19.30 -20.19
N ALA A 193 -1.20 20.34 -20.19
CA ALA A 193 -1.60 21.60 -19.62
C ALA A 193 -2.95 21.95 -20.27
N ILE A 194 -4.01 21.97 -19.49
CA ILE A 194 -5.24 22.66 -19.90
C ILE A 194 -4.82 24.13 -19.85
N GLU A 195 -4.64 24.73 -21.03
CA GLU A 195 -4.57 26.16 -21.22
C GLU A 195 -5.85 26.79 -20.68
#